data_7d5efbc0b72ab946a7779145c9d603ba
#
_entry.id   7d5efbc0b72ab946a7779145c9d603ba
#
_cell.length_a   1.000
_cell.length_b   1.000
_cell.length_c   1.000
_cell.angle_alpha   90.00
_cell.angle_beta   90.00
_cell.angle_gamma   90.00
#
_symmetry.space_group_name_H-M   'P 1'
#
loop_
_entity.id
_entity.type
_entity.pdbx_description
1 polymer ?
#
loop_
_entity_poly.entity_id
_entity_poly.type
_entity_poly.pdbx_seq_one_letter_code
_entity_poly.pdbx_strand_id
1 'polypeptide(L)'
;VVPLDELLTDETYGLGGSGLAFDSPTEEEIIPQFLSECNIEGHYYALPFMRSTEVCYVNKTYVEKLGYTLPETLTWDFIWEVSEAATKKNSDGTYAVNGQDVMIPFIYKSTDNMMIEYLAEKDAAYSTAEGEIGLFNNTTKDFLLNIAEHTKTGAFSTFKISGYPANFLNAGQCIFAIDSTAGSTWMGTNAPLVDISDDAVQ
;
A
#
# COMPACT_ATOMS: atom_id res chain seq x y z
N VAL A 1 -2.96 -30.26 -9.47
CA VAL A 1 -3.55 -29.69 -8.24
C VAL A 1 -4.91 -30.35 -8.07
N VAL A 2 -5.28 -30.73 -6.86
CA VAL A 2 -6.57 -31.37 -6.56
C VAL A 2 -7.55 -30.28 -6.14
N PRO A 3 -8.78 -30.26 -6.67
CA PRO A 3 -9.83 -29.38 -6.17
C PRO A 3 -10.13 -29.66 -4.70
N LEU A 4 -10.45 -28.61 -3.95
CA LEU A 4 -10.76 -28.68 -2.52
C LEU A 4 -12.26 -28.83 -2.23
N ASP A 5 -13.11 -28.85 -3.25
CA ASP A 5 -14.56 -28.76 -3.11
C ASP A 5 -15.14 -29.78 -2.13
N GLU A 6 -14.76 -31.07 -2.27
CA GLU A 6 -15.23 -32.11 -1.38
C GLU A 6 -14.72 -31.94 0.06
N LEU A 7 -13.47 -31.45 0.20
CA LEU A 7 -12.89 -31.21 1.52
C LEU A 7 -13.54 -30.01 2.21
N LEU A 8 -13.82 -28.92 1.45
CA LEU A 8 -14.43 -27.71 2.01
C LEU A 8 -15.85 -27.92 2.50
N THR A 9 -16.59 -28.85 1.88
CA THR A 9 -17.98 -29.20 2.22
C THR A 9 -18.09 -30.41 3.13
N ASP A 10 -16.99 -31.01 3.56
CA ASP A 10 -17.02 -32.15 4.50
C ASP A 10 -17.58 -31.73 5.86
N GLU A 11 -18.60 -32.42 6.34
CA GLU A 11 -19.32 -32.08 7.58
C GLU A 11 -18.44 -32.20 8.84
N THR A 12 -17.32 -32.91 8.76
CA THR A 12 -16.44 -33.17 9.90
C THR A 12 -15.21 -32.29 9.86
N TYR A 13 -14.56 -32.17 8.71
CA TYR A 13 -13.26 -31.49 8.54
C TYR A 13 -13.29 -30.31 7.60
N GLY A 14 -14.42 -30.02 6.98
CA GLY A 14 -14.60 -28.87 6.10
C GLY A 14 -14.80 -27.55 6.86
N LEU A 15 -15.21 -26.52 6.16
CA LEU A 15 -15.52 -25.22 6.76
C LEU A 15 -16.68 -25.32 7.73
N GLY A 16 -16.47 -24.92 8.99
CA GLY A 16 -17.45 -25.09 10.07
C GLY A 16 -17.63 -26.54 10.53
N GLY A 17 -16.74 -27.46 10.15
CA GLY A 17 -16.84 -28.88 10.44
C GLY A 17 -16.74 -29.23 11.93
N SER A 18 -17.49 -30.26 12.35
CA SER A 18 -17.63 -30.63 13.77
C SER A 18 -16.43 -31.38 14.34
N GLY A 19 -15.55 -31.92 13.50
CA GLY A 19 -14.36 -32.66 13.92
C GLY A 19 -13.11 -31.84 14.17
N LEU A 20 -13.18 -30.52 13.96
CA LEU A 20 -12.05 -29.65 14.18
C LEU A 20 -11.84 -29.32 15.65
N ALA A 21 -10.59 -29.29 16.09
CA ALA A 21 -10.22 -28.98 17.48
C ALA A 21 -10.26 -27.49 17.81
N PHE A 22 -10.59 -26.65 16.85
CA PHE A 22 -10.68 -25.19 16.95
C PHE A 22 -11.93 -24.71 16.21
N ASP A 23 -12.38 -23.52 16.55
CA ASP A 23 -13.49 -22.87 15.88
C ASP A 23 -13.04 -22.47 14.46
N SER A 24 -13.55 -23.19 13.46
CA SER A 24 -13.22 -22.97 12.05
C SER A 24 -14.25 -22.01 11.43
N PRO A 25 -13.84 -21.08 10.58
CA PRO A 25 -14.80 -20.24 9.89
C PRO A 25 -15.71 -21.06 8.99
N THR A 26 -16.96 -20.65 8.91
CA THR A 26 -17.89 -21.12 7.87
C THR A 26 -17.58 -20.42 6.55
N GLU A 27 -18.11 -20.94 5.44
CA GLU A 27 -17.97 -20.27 4.14
C GLU A 27 -18.53 -18.83 4.16
N GLU A 28 -19.61 -18.61 4.90
CA GLU A 28 -20.29 -17.30 5.01
C GLU A 28 -19.45 -16.25 5.77
N GLU A 29 -18.53 -16.69 6.61
CA GLU A 29 -17.61 -15.82 7.37
C GLU A 29 -16.37 -15.43 6.57
N ILE A 30 -16.11 -16.10 5.44
CA ILE A 30 -15.03 -15.74 4.54
C ILE A 30 -15.52 -14.63 3.59
N ILE A 31 -14.73 -13.56 3.47
CA ILE A 31 -15.07 -12.45 2.56
C ILE A 31 -15.24 -13.00 1.14
N PRO A 32 -16.43 -12.84 0.51
CA PRO A 32 -16.73 -13.49 -0.77
C PRO A 32 -15.77 -13.13 -1.90
N GLN A 33 -15.28 -11.89 -1.95
CA GLN A 33 -14.30 -11.43 -2.94
C GLN A 33 -12.99 -12.21 -2.85
N PHE A 34 -12.53 -12.50 -1.64
CA PHE A 34 -11.29 -13.25 -1.43
C PHE A 34 -11.47 -14.74 -1.72
N LEU A 35 -12.64 -15.29 -1.38
CA LEU A 35 -12.94 -16.67 -1.69
C LEU A 35 -13.08 -16.90 -3.21
N SER A 36 -13.71 -15.96 -3.91
CA SER A 36 -13.89 -16.04 -5.36
C SER A 36 -12.57 -16.08 -6.15
N GLU A 37 -11.51 -15.43 -5.65
CA GLU A 37 -10.18 -15.49 -6.27
C GLU A 37 -9.55 -16.89 -6.22
N CYS A 38 -10.02 -17.74 -5.32
CA CYS A 38 -9.57 -19.12 -5.18
C CYS A 38 -10.34 -20.09 -6.07
N ASN A 39 -11.38 -19.60 -6.76
CA ASN A 39 -12.22 -20.39 -7.67
C ASN A 39 -11.72 -20.25 -9.12
N ILE A 40 -11.42 -21.38 -9.75
CA ILE A 40 -11.00 -21.45 -11.16
C ILE A 40 -11.93 -22.44 -11.85
N GLU A 41 -12.65 -21.98 -12.86
CA GLU A 41 -13.60 -22.81 -13.66
C GLU A 41 -14.65 -23.53 -12.82
N GLY A 42 -15.09 -22.92 -11.71
CA GLY A 42 -16.11 -23.48 -10.83
C GLY A 42 -15.58 -24.37 -9.68
N HIS A 43 -14.27 -24.52 -9.57
CA HIS A 43 -13.64 -25.34 -8.54
C HIS A 43 -12.72 -24.52 -7.65
N TYR A 44 -12.72 -24.77 -6.34
CA TYR A 44 -11.79 -24.15 -5.39
C TYR A 44 -10.48 -24.94 -5.32
N TYR A 45 -9.37 -24.24 -5.50
CA TYR A 45 -8.02 -24.81 -5.42
C TYR A 45 -7.18 -24.27 -4.26
N ALA A 46 -7.69 -23.29 -3.55
CA ALA A 46 -7.06 -22.67 -2.40
C ALA A 46 -8.13 -22.10 -1.45
N LEU A 47 -7.70 -21.68 -0.27
CA LEU A 47 -8.47 -20.83 0.64
C LEU A 47 -7.70 -19.53 0.89
N PRO A 48 -8.39 -18.40 1.03
CA PRO A 48 -7.75 -17.17 1.46
C PRO A 48 -7.36 -17.31 2.95
N PHE A 49 -6.08 -17.16 3.26
CA PHE A 49 -5.60 -17.26 4.65
C PHE A 49 -5.39 -15.87 5.25
N MET A 50 -4.57 -15.05 4.60
CA MET A 50 -4.32 -13.67 5.00
C MET A 50 -4.34 -12.79 3.76
N ARG A 51 -5.07 -11.67 3.86
CA ARG A 51 -5.16 -10.67 2.81
C ARG A 51 -4.87 -9.30 3.39
N SER A 52 -4.10 -8.54 2.66
CA SER A 52 -3.87 -7.12 2.94
C SER A 52 -4.23 -6.31 1.71
N THR A 53 -4.55 -5.06 1.92
CA THR A 53 -4.66 -4.06 0.87
C THR A 53 -3.63 -2.98 1.12
N GLU A 54 -3.43 -2.07 0.19
CA GLU A 54 -2.61 -0.89 0.40
C GLU A 54 -3.46 0.26 0.92
N VAL A 55 -2.86 1.06 1.79
CA VAL A 55 -3.45 2.26 2.36
C VAL A 55 -2.41 3.37 2.40
N CYS A 56 -2.86 4.61 2.36
CA CYS A 56 -1.99 5.77 2.54
C CYS A 56 -1.94 6.16 4.02
N TYR A 57 -0.79 6.00 4.65
CA TYR A 57 -0.49 6.54 5.98
C TYR A 57 -0.07 7.99 5.83
N VAL A 58 -0.67 8.89 6.61
CA VAL A 58 -0.47 10.33 6.45
C VAL A 58 0.02 10.98 7.73
N ASN A 59 1.11 11.73 7.64
CA ASN A 59 1.52 12.67 8.68
C ASN A 59 0.69 13.96 8.57
N LYS A 60 -0.48 13.95 9.17
CA LYS A 60 -1.42 15.08 9.15
C LYS A 60 -0.82 16.38 9.67
N THR A 61 0.03 16.29 10.70
CA THR A 61 0.71 17.46 11.27
C THR A 61 1.55 18.22 10.23
N TYR A 62 2.22 17.50 9.34
CA TYR A 62 3.01 18.15 8.30
C TYR A 62 2.16 18.69 7.15
N VAL A 63 1.06 18.05 6.81
CA VAL A 63 0.08 18.60 5.87
C VAL A 63 -0.41 19.96 6.37
N GLU A 64 -0.84 20.03 7.62
CA GLU A 64 -1.33 21.27 8.25
C GLU A 64 -0.21 22.33 8.39
N LYS A 65 1.01 21.93 8.75
CA LYS A 65 2.16 22.81 8.86
C LYS A 65 2.55 23.46 7.52
N LEU A 66 2.32 22.78 6.41
CA LEU A 66 2.51 23.30 5.07
C LEU A 66 1.34 24.19 4.60
N GLY A 67 0.30 24.37 5.41
CA GLY A 67 -0.83 25.24 5.12
C GLY A 67 -1.98 24.53 4.38
N TYR A 68 -1.95 23.22 4.27
CA TYR A 68 -2.98 22.42 3.63
C TYR A 68 -3.96 21.83 4.64
N THR A 69 -5.16 21.54 4.17
CA THR A 69 -6.16 20.77 4.91
C THR A 69 -6.33 19.41 4.24
N LEU A 70 -6.21 18.34 5.01
CA LEU A 70 -6.39 16.99 4.49
C LEU A 70 -7.83 16.83 3.97
N PRO A 71 -8.04 16.50 2.70
CA PRO A 71 -9.37 16.32 2.13
C PRO A 71 -10.02 15.02 2.64
N GLU A 72 -11.34 14.93 2.51
CA GLU A 72 -12.09 13.71 2.83
C GLU A 72 -11.70 12.56 1.90
N THR A 73 -11.46 12.86 0.62
CA THR A 73 -10.97 11.90 -0.36
C THR A 73 -9.59 12.34 -0.85
N LEU A 74 -8.60 11.47 -0.64
CA LEU A 74 -7.24 11.72 -1.07
C LEU A 74 -7.10 11.48 -2.58
N THR A 75 -6.41 12.39 -3.27
CA THR A 75 -6.15 12.31 -4.71
C THR A 75 -4.65 12.39 -4.99
N TRP A 76 -4.23 11.88 -6.13
CA TRP A 76 -2.84 12.00 -6.61
C TRP A 76 -2.40 13.46 -6.70
N ASP A 77 -3.24 14.34 -7.23
CA ASP A 77 -2.92 15.77 -7.37
C ASP A 77 -2.65 16.44 -6.02
N PHE A 78 -3.46 16.12 -5.00
CA PHE A 78 -3.25 16.63 -3.65
C PHE A 78 -1.93 16.10 -3.05
N ILE A 79 -1.66 14.81 -3.22
CA ILE A 79 -0.40 14.21 -2.75
C ILE A 79 0.78 14.89 -3.41
N TRP A 80 0.74 15.10 -4.72
CA TRP A 80 1.82 15.78 -5.46
C TRP A 80 2.01 17.20 -5.00
N GLU A 81 0.95 17.99 -4.88
CA GLU A 81 1.01 19.39 -4.46
C GLU A 81 1.66 19.54 -3.08
N VAL A 82 1.21 18.79 -2.09
CA VAL A 82 1.77 18.81 -0.74
C VAL A 82 3.21 18.30 -0.71
N SER A 83 3.50 17.25 -1.48
CA SER A 83 4.85 16.67 -1.55
C SER A 83 5.86 17.63 -2.16
N GLU A 84 5.49 18.35 -3.22
CA GLU A 84 6.34 19.39 -3.81
C GLU A 84 6.57 20.54 -2.82
N ALA A 85 5.53 20.98 -2.12
CA ALA A 85 5.68 22.03 -1.11
C ALA A 85 6.64 21.64 0.02
N ALA A 86 6.71 20.35 0.34
CA ALA A 86 7.59 19.81 1.39
C ALA A 86 9.07 19.71 0.97
N THR A 87 9.39 19.83 -0.31
CA THR A 87 10.80 19.82 -0.78
C THR A 87 11.56 21.10 -0.46
N LYS A 88 10.87 22.15 -0.01
CA LYS A 88 11.46 23.44 0.31
C LYS A 88 12.49 23.34 1.43
N LYS A 89 13.66 23.94 1.21
CA LYS A 89 14.77 23.97 2.18
C LYS A 89 14.97 25.35 2.82
N ASN A 90 15.46 25.32 4.04
CA ASN A 90 15.99 26.45 4.78
C ASN A 90 17.37 26.88 4.22
N SER A 91 17.87 28.02 4.68
CA SER A 91 19.19 28.53 4.29
C SER A 91 20.36 27.66 4.72
N ASP A 92 20.17 26.84 5.75
CA ASP A 92 21.16 25.86 6.25
C ASP A 92 21.14 24.53 5.50
N GLY A 93 20.22 24.36 4.55
CA GLY A 93 20.07 23.14 3.74
C GLY A 93 19.09 22.13 4.30
N THR A 94 18.59 22.30 5.52
CA THR A 94 17.57 21.43 6.11
C THR A 94 16.20 21.64 5.45
N TYR A 95 15.34 20.63 5.49
CA TYR A 95 13.98 20.76 4.97
C TYR A 95 13.11 21.63 5.91
N ALA A 96 12.41 22.61 5.33
CA ALA A 96 11.63 23.58 6.10
C ALA A 96 10.49 22.94 6.92
N VAL A 97 9.93 21.83 6.45
CA VAL A 97 8.80 21.15 7.09
C VAL A 97 9.21 20.43 8.38
N ASN A 98 10.38 19.79 8.41
CA ASN A 98 10.82 18.96 9.55
C ASN A 98 12.13 19.44 10.21
N GLY A 99 12.88 20.34 9.60
CA GLY A 99 14.17 20.83 10.09
C GLY A 99 15.30 19.79 10.03
N GLN A 100 15.14 18.74 9.24
CA GLN A 100 16.10 17.64 9.07
C GLN A 100 16.78 17.68 7.71
N ASP A 101 17.89 16.95 7.59
CA ASP A 101 18.62 16.80 6.33
C ASP A 101 17.93 15.83 5.35
N VAL A 102 17.01 15.01 5.87
CA VAL A 102 16.27 14.00 5.12
C VAL A 102 14.78 14.33 5.11
N MET A 103 14.20 14.29 3.93
CA MET A 103 12.76 14.33 3.71
C MET A 103 12.45 13.63 2.39
N ILE A 104 11.58 12.63 2.44
CA ILE A 104 10.98 11.99 1.28
C ILE A 104 9.47 12.16 1.44
N PRO A 105 8.89 13.24 0.90
CA PRO A 105 7.50 13.60 1.18
C PRO A 105 6.50 12.51 0.86
N PHE A 106 6.69 11.83 -0.27
CA PHE A 106 5.83 10.72 -0.68
C PHE A 106 6.65 9.47 -1.00
N ILE A 107 6.29 8.37 -0.36
CA ILE A 107 6.86 7.04 -0.58
C ILE A 107 5.75 6.08 -0.98
N TYR A 108 5.93 5.38 -2.09
CA TYR A 108 5.11 4.22 -2.46
C TYR A 108 6.00 2.97 -2.42
N LYS A 109 5.63 1.99 -1.57
CA LYS A 109 6.50 0.82 -1.34
C LYS A 109 6.51 -0.12 -2.53
N SER A 110 5.35 -0.53 -3.02
CA SER A 110 5.20 -1.50 -4.11
C SER A 110 4.99 -0.80 -5.43
N THR A 111 6.02 -0.78 -6.28
CA THR A 111 5.96 -0.12 -7.60
C THR A 111 5.04 -0.83 -8.58
N ASP A 112 4.91 -2.14 -8.48
CA ASP A 112 3.99 -2.97 -9.25
C ASP A 112 2.54 -2.68 -8.87
N ASN A 113 2.19 -2.68 -7.58
CA ASN A 113 0.85 -2.30 -7.14
C ASN A 113 0.50 -0.86 -7.51
N MET A 114 1.44 0.07 -7.39
CA MET A 114 1.27 1.46 -7.81
C MET A 114 0.84 1.55 -9.28
N MET A 115 1.46 0.77 -10.15
CA MET A 115 1.08 0.72 -11.56
C MET A 115 -0.29 0.09 -11.78
N ILE A 116 -0.57 -1.01 -11.09
CA ILE A 116 -1.86 -1.72 -11.18
C ILE A 116 -3.01 -0.81 -10.74
N GLU A 117 -2.88 -0.19 -9.59
CA GLU A 117 -3.91 0.68 -9.02
C GLU A 117 -4.13 1.92 -9.87
N TYR A 118 -3.06 2.62 -10.27
CA TYR A 118 -3.19 3.81 -11.10
C TYR A 118 -3.87 3.51 -12.44
N LEU A 119 -3.50 2.43 -13.11
CA LEU A 119 -4.11 2.05 -14.37
C LEU A 119 -5.57 1.63 -14.20
N ALA A 120 -5.92 0.95 -13.11
CA ALA A 120 -7.30 0.60 -12.78
C ALA A 120 -8.16 1.85 -12.55
N GLU A 121 -7.66 2.86 -11.81
CA GLU A 121 -8.34 4.14 -11.60
C GLU A 121 -8.62 4.91 -12.91
N LYS A 122 -7.81 4.68 -13.93
CA LYS A 122 -7.93 5.34 -15.25
C LYS A 122 -8.66 4.51 -16.29
N ASP A 123 -9.34 3.43 -15.91
CA ASP A 123 -9.98 2.47 -16.81
C ASP A 123 -9.02 1.97 -17.90
N ALA A 124 -7.74 1.85 -17.59
CA ALA A 124 -6.67 1.45 -18.48
C ALA A 124 -5.90 0.25 -17.92
N ALA A 125 -6.64 -0.74 -17.41
CA ALA A 125 -6.05 -1.92 -16.77
C ALA A 125 -4.97 -2.58 -17.66
N TYR A 126 -3.89 -3.01 -17.02
CA TYR A 126 -2.72 -3.57 -17.71
C TYR A 126 -3.00 -4.94 -18.35
N SER A 127 -4.09 -5.61 -17.97
CA SER A 127 -4.53 -6.89 -18.53
C SER A 127 -6.05 -6.98 -18.60
N THR A 128 -6.56 -7.82 -19.50
CA THR A 128 -7.98 -8.10 -19.63
C THR A 128 -8.32 -9.51 -19.17
N ALA A 129 -9.62 -9.80 -18.99
CA ALA A 129 -10.11 -11.14 -18.68
C ALA A 129 -9.80 -12.16 -19.80
N GLU A 130 -9.63 -11.69 -21.03
CA GLU A 130 -9.27 -12.49 -22.20
C GLU A 130 -7.77 -12.76 -22.31
N GLY A 131 -6.96 -12.22 -21.36
CA GLY A 131 -5.52 -12.43 -21.29
C GLY A 131 -4.69 -11.48 -22.16
N GLU A 132 -5.27 -10.39 -22.65
CA GLU A 132 -4.50 -9.35 -23.34
C GLU A 132 -3.69 -8.52 -22.36
N ILE A 133 -2.46 -8.19 -22.71
CA ILE A 133 -1.56 -7.35 -21.93
C ILE A 133 -1.47 -5.97 -22.55
N GLY A 134 -2.07 -4.98 -21.88
CA GLY A 134 -2.14 -3.58 -22.33
C GLY A 134 -1.20 -2.62 -21.58
N LEU A 135 -0.14 -3.11 -20.97
CA LEU A 135 0.75 -2.32 -20.10
C LEU A 135 1.38 -1.11 -20.80
N PHE A 136 1.75 -1.24 -22.06
CA PHE A 136 2.42 -0.18 -22.83
C PHE A 136 1.43 0.68 -23.59
N ASN A 137 0.77 1.59 -22.89
CA ASN A 137 -0.22 2.53 -23.44
C ASN A 137 0.15 3.99 -23.05
N ASN A 138 -0.62 4.96 -23.56
CA ASN A 138 -0.37 6.37 -23.26
C ASN A 138 -0.57 6.69 -21.78
N THR A 139 -1.54 6.10 -21.11
CA THR A 139 -1.78 6.29 -19.67
C THR A 139 -0.57 5.87 -18.85
N THR A 140 0.00 4.70 -19.15
CA THR A 140 1.25 4.23 -18.52
C THR A 140 2.41 5.21 -18.76
N LYS A 141 2.58 5.67 -20.01
CA LYS A 141 3.64 6.59 -20.37
C LYS A 141 3.50 7.91 -19.60
N ASP A 142 2.31 8.48 -19.58
CA ASP A 142 2.06 9.77 -18.93
C ASP A 142 2.27 9.68 -17.42
N PHE A 143 1.85 8.56 -16.81
CA PHE A 143 2.10 8.30 -15.40
C PHE A 143 3.58 8.18 -15.08
N LEU A 144 4.35 7.43 -15.86
CA LEU A 144 5.80 7.31 -15.65
C LEU A 144 6.53 8.64 -15.83
N LEU A 145 6.10 9.48 -16.76
CA LEU A 145 6.66 10.83 -16.92
C LEU A 145 6.34 11.70 -15.70
N ASN A 146 5.12 11.65 -15.19
CA ASN A 146 4.73 12.35 -13.97
C ASN A 146 5.55 11.92 -12.76
N ILE A 147 5.69 10.60 -12.54
CA ILE A 147 6.55 10.03 -11.49
C ILE A 147 8.00 10.54 -11.62
N ALA A 148 8.53 10.54 -12.85
CA ALA A 148 9.89 10.99 -13.10
C ALA A 148 10.11 12.48 -12.76
N GLU A 149 9.13 13.34 -13.01
CA GLU A 149 9.22 14.77 -12.64
C GLU A 149 9.26 14.93 -11.11
N HIS A 150 8.36 14.28 -10.36
CA HIS A 150 8.33 14.36 -8.90
C HIS A 150 9.53 13.67 -8.22
N THR A 151 10.12 12.68 -8.88
CA THR A 151 11.37 12.07 -8.41
C THR A 151 12.55 13.03 -8.56
N LYS A 152 12.61 13.81 -9.66
CA LYS A 152 13.67 14.81 -9.88
C LYS A 152 13.66 15.94 -8.84
N THR A 153 12.48 16.37 -8.41
CA THR A 153 12.33 17.41 -7.38
C THR A 153 12.63 16.88 -5.97
N GLY A 154 12.62 15.56 -5.78
CA GLY A 154 12.73 14.90 -4.49
C GLY A 154 11.40 14.77 -3.75
N ALA A 155 10.27 15.10 -4.40
CA ALA A 155 8.93 14.97 -3.81
C ALA A 155 8.49 13.51 -3.65
N PHE A 156 9.02 12.62 -4.49
CA PHE A 156 8.67 11.19 -4.51
C PHE A 156 9.91 10.31 -4.51
N SER A 157 9.80 9.16 -3.83
CA SER A 157 10.74 8.07 -3.95
C SER A 157 10.08 6.71 -3.73
N THR A 158 10.79 5.69 -4.15
CA THR A 158 10.51 4.27 -3.87
C THR A 158 11.82 3.59 -3.46
N PHE A 159 11.76 2.32 -3.08
CA PHE A 159 12.94 1.60 -2.62
C PHE A 159 13.63 0.86 -3.76
N LYS A 160 14.95 1.02 -3.88
CA LYS A 160 15.78 0.20 -4.78
C LYS A 160 15.99 -1.22 -4.28
N ILE A 161 15.97 -1.37 -2.98
CA ILE A 161 16.11 -2.63 -2.24
C ILE A 161 15.04 -2.67 -1.16
N SER A 162 14.88 -3.79 -0.51
CA SER A 162 13.90 -3.94 0.57
C SER A 162 14.00 -2.80 1.58
N GLY A 163 12.88 -2.13 1.85
CA GLY A 163 12.75 -1.04 2.80
C GLY A 163 11.30 -0.88 3.24
N TYR A 164 11.09 -0.13 4.31
CA TYR A 164 9.78 0.09 4.89
C TYR A 164 9.51 1.58 5.09
N PRO A 165 8.42 2.13 4.53
CA PRO A 165 8.01 3.51 4.71
C PRO A 165 7.82 3.91 6.18
N ALA A 166 7.48 2.95 7.05
CA ALA A 166 7.30 3.16 8.48
C ALA A 166 8.51 3.84 9.13
N ASN A 167 9.72 3.47 8.76
CA ASN A 167 10.94 4.06 9.31
C ASN A 167 11.00 5.57 9.03
N PHE A 168 10.68 5.98 7.81
CA PHE A 168 10.67 7.39 7.42
C PHE A 168 9.49 8.15 8.02
N LEU A 169 8.29 7.55 8.05
CA LEU A 169 7.12 8.17 8.63
C LEU A 169 7.31 8.42 10.14
N ASN A 170 7.78 7.41 10.87
CA ASN A 170 8.02 7.50 12.32
C ASN A 170 9.16 8.47 12.68
N ALA A 171 10.18 8.58 11.83
CA ALA A 171 11.25 9.55 11.99
C ALA A 171 10.86 10.99 11.62
N GLY A 172 9.62 11.23 11.14
CA GLY A 172 9.19 12.53 10.65
C GLY A 172 9.88 12.94 9.34
N GLN A 173 10.22 11.96 8.51
CA GLN A 173 10.92 12.15 7.24
C GLN A 173 10.03 11.84 6.03
N CYS A 174 8.74 11.58 6.26
CA CYS A 174 7.75 11.31 5.23
C CYS A 174 6.40 11.92 5.60
N ILE A 175 5.58 12.27 4.60
CA ILE A 175 4.22 12.78 4.79
C ILE A 175 3.20 11.75 4.37
N PHE A 176 3.36 11.21 3.16
CA PHE A 176 2.47 10.20 2.59
C PHE A 176 3.26 8.91 2.36
N ALA A 177 2.80 7.84 2.97
CA ALA A 177 3.41 6.53 2.81
C ALA A 177 2.36 5.52 2.38
N ILE A 178 2.44 5.02 1.14
CA ILE A 178 1.56 3.94 0.70
C ILE A 178 2.27 2.61 0.94
N ASP A 179 1.65 1.79 1.76
CA ASP A 179 2.12 0.46 2.15
C ASP A 179 0.93 -0.42 2.53
N SER A 180 1.19 -1.70 2.68
CA SER A 180 0.22 -2.70 3.12
C SER A 180 -0.45 -2.34 4.46
N THR A 181 -1.73 -2.68 4.61
CA THR A 181 -2.44 -2.64 5.90
C THR A 181 -1.72 -3.44 6.99
N ALA A 182 -0.95 -4.48 6.64
CA ALA A 182 -0.09 -5.21 7.56
C ALA A 182 1.00 -4.32 8.17
N GLY A 183 1.38 -3.23 7.49
CA GLY A 183 2.34 -2.23 7.98
C GLY A 183 1.80 -1.37 9.13
N SER A 184 0.48 -1.34 9.37
CA SER A 184 -0.14 -0.50 10.40
C SER A 184 0.42 -0.74 11.81
N THR A 185 0.83 -1.97 12.09
CA THR A 185 1.46 -2.38 13.34
C THR A 185 2.77 -1.63 13.63
N TRP A 186 3.44 -1.16 12.59
CA TRP A 186 4.75 -0.50 12.66
C TRP A 186 4.67 1.01 12.43
N MET A 187 3.46 1.56 12.22
CA MET A 187 3.23 2.96 11.92
C MET A 187 2.76 3.73 13.15
N GLY A 188 3.38 4.89 13.42
CA GLY A 188 2.95 5.82 14.46
C GLY A 188 3.31 5.41 15.89
N THR A 189 2.77 6.16 16.84
CA THR A 189 3.05 6.01 18.28
C THR A 189 2.44 4.77 18.92
N ASN A 190 1.53 4.10 18.25
CA ASN A 190 0.89 2.87 18.71
C ASN A 190 1.54 1.62 18.10
N ALA A 191 2.61 1.79 17.34
CA ALA A 191 3.40 0.65 16.89
C ALA A 191 3.75 -0.21 18.11
N PRO A 192 3.58 -1.55 18.06
CA PRO A 192 4.02 -2.38 19.17
C PRO A 192 5.47 -2.01 19.43
N LEU A 193 5.78 -1.72 20.69
CA LEU A 193 7.12 -1.43 21.14
C LEU A 193 8.04 -2.65 20.88
N VAL A 194 8.39 -2.82 19.66
CA VAL A 194 9.78 -3.14 19.39
C VAL A 194 10.50 -1.88 19.83
N ASP A 195 11.37 -2.01 20.78
CA ASP A 195 12.34 -0.99 21.10
C ASP A 195 12.88 -0.49 19.76
N ILE A 196 12.33 0.64 19.29
CA ILE A 196 12.86 1.32 18.13
C ILE A 196 14.11 1.96 18.67
N SER A 197 15.12 1.13 18.88
CA SER A 197 16.46 1.60 19.12
C SER A 197 16.81 2.56 17.99
N ASP A 198 17.64 3.52 18.22
CA ASP A 198 18.12 4.48 17.23
C ASP A 198 18.57 3.80 15.91
N ASP A 199 18.87 2.50 15.96
CA ASP A 199 19.21 1.65 14.83
C ASP A 199 18.03 1.27 13.91
N ALA A 200 16.78 1.34 14.38
CA ALA A 200 15.59 1.08 13.53
C ALA A 200 15.18 2.29 12.68
N VAL A 201 15.80 3.45 12.93
CA VAL A 201 15.54 4.74 12.27
C VAL A 201 16.63 5.06 11.24
N GLN A 202 17.49 4.11 10.92
CA GLN A 202 18.55 4.27 9.92
C GLN A 202 18.08 3.99 8.49
#